data_8815c6b1927b13d30a1d0a4695da311a
#
_entry.id   8815c6b1927b13d30a1d0a4695da311a
#
_cell.length_a   1.000
_cell.length_b   1.000
_cell.length_c   1.000
_cell.angle_alpha   90.00
_cell.angle_beta   90.00
_cell.angle_gamma   90.00
#
_symmetry.space_group_name_H-M   'P 1'
#
loop_
_entity.id
_entity.type
_entity.pdbx_description
1 polymer ?
#
loop_
_entity_poly.entity_id
_entity_poly.type
_entity_poly.pdbx_seq_one_letter_code
_entity_poly.pdbx_strand_id
1 'polypeptide(L)'
;MLRRLYHDQPETFAFTPDNQKWAQAQMKKFPEGRQASAIIPILWRAQEQEGWLTRPAIEHVAKMLDLAYIRALEVASFYFMFQLQPVGSVAHIQVCGTLSCMICGAEDLIGVCKDKIADKAHALSADGKFSWEEVECMGACANAPMA
;
A
#
# COMPACT_ATOMS: atom_id res chain seq x y z
N MET A 1 7.27 13.47 -1.80
CA MET A 1 8.14 12.36 -1.32
C MET A 1 8.31 11.34 -2.43
N LEU A 2 9.55 10.88 -2.71
CA LEU A 2 9.79 9.85 -3.72
C LEU A 2 9.46 8.47 -3.13
N ARG A 3 8.38 7.85 -3.59
CA ARG A 3 8.02 6.49 -3.23
C ARG A 3 8.82 5.50 -4.07
N ARG A 4 9.63 4.68 -3.41
CA ARG A 4 10.49 3.69 -4.06
C ARG A 4 10.13 2.29 -3.58
N LEU A 5 10.32 1.32 -4.47
CA LEU A 5 10.26 -0.08 -4.09
C LEU A 5 11.33 -0.41 -3.05
N TYR A 6 10.99 -1.28 -2.13
CA TYR A 6 11.95 -1.83 -1.17
C TYR A 6 13.10 -2.53 -1.90
N HIS A 7 14.29 -2.48 -1.33
CA HIS A 7 15.49 -3.02 -2.00
C HIS A 7 15.50 -4.55 -2.04
N ASP A 8 15.02 -5.21 -0.98
CA ASP A 8 14.90 -6.67 -0.93
C ASP A 8 13.56 -7.10 -1.51
N GLN A 9 13.61 -7.79 -2.64
CA GLN A 9 12.43 -8.26 -3.34
C GLN A 9 12.39 -9.78 -3.35
N PRO A 10 11.22 -10.42 -3.21
CA PRO A 10 11.09 -11.85 -3.44
C PRO A 10 11.40 -12.16 -4.91
N GLU A 11 11.84 -13.39 -5.19
CA GLU A 11 12.18 -13.80 -6.56
C GLU A 11 10.95 -13.93 -7.46
N THR A 12 9.82 -14.36 -6.89
CA THR A 12 8.61 -14.67 -7.65
C THR A 12 7.35 -14.23 -6.91
N PHE A 13 6.27 -14.08 -7.67
CA PHE A 13 4.92 -13.90 -7.15
C PHE A 13 3.94 -14.70 -7.99
N ALA A 14 2.96 -15.30 -7.34
CA ALA A 14 1.80 -15.90 -7.98
C ALA A 14 0.57 -15.73 -7.09
N PHE A 15 -0.57 -15.43 -7.69
CA PHE A 15 -1.84 -15.44 -6.94
C PHE A 15 -2.18 -16.85 -6.47
N THR A 16 -2.79 -16.93 -5.29
CA THR A 16 -3.48 -18.17 -4.89
C THR A 16 -4.59 -18.50 -5.90
N PRO A 17 -4.99 -19.78 -6.03
CA PRO A 17 -6.05 -20.17 -6.99
C PRO A 17 -7.34 -19.35 -6.84
N ASP A 18 -7.71 -19.00 -5.62
CA ASP A 18 -8.92 -18.20 -5.35
C ASP A 18 -8.74 -16.74 -5.74
N ASN A 19 -7.59 -16.14 -5.43
CA ASN A 19 -7.25 -14.78 -5.86
C ASN A 19 -7.13 -14.68 -7.39
N GLN A 20 -6.59 -15.71 -8.04
CA GLN A 20 -6.53 -15.78 -9.49
C GLN A 20 -7.92 -15.79 -10.14
N LYS A 21 -8.84 -16.60 -9.62
CA LYS A 21 -10.24 -16.64 -10.08
C LYS A 21 -10.92 -15.29 -9.86
N TRP A 22 -10.70 -14.69 -8.69
CA TRP A 22 -11.25 -13.38 -8.36
C TRP A 22 -10.72 -12.30 -9.32
N ALA A 23 -9.41 -12.27 -9.59
CA ALA A 23 -8.80 -11.31 -10.50
C ALA A 23 -9.36 -11.43 -11.92
N GLN A 24 -9.52 -12.66 -12.43
CA GLN A 24 -10.15 -12.92 -13.72
C GLN A 24 -11.60 -12.44 -13.77
N ALA A 25 -12.35 -12.61 -12.67
CA ALA A 25 -13.73 -12.11 -12.57
C ALA A 25 -13.77 -10.56 -12.57
N GLN A 26 -12.78 -9.89 -11.95
CA GLN A 26 -12.68 -8.43 -12.03
C GLN A 26 -12.41 -7.94 -13.45
N MET A 27 -11.51 -8.59 -14.18
CA MET A 27 -11.20 -8.23 -15.58
C MET A 27 -12.45 -8.31 -16.48
N LYS A 28 -13.30 -9.33 -16.26
CA LYS A 28 -14.53 -9.55 -17.03
C LYS A 28 -15.61 -8.49 -16.81
N LYS A 29 -15.49 -7.63 -15.79
CA LYS A 29 -16.43 -6.50 -15.57
C LYS A 29 -16.23 -5.35 -16.56
N PHE A 30 -15.11 -5.33 -17.26
CA PHE A 30 -14.77 -4.30 -18.22
C PHE A 30 -14.94 -4.81 -19.65
N PRO A 31 -15.30 -3.93 -20.62
CA PRO A 31 -15.40 -4.30 -22.02
C PRO A 31 -14.10 -4.88 -22.56
N GLU A 32 -14.22 -5.65 -23.63
CA GLU A 32 -13.05 -6.21 -24.34
C GLU A 32 -12.06 -5.08 -24.73
N GLY A 33 -10.77 -5.30 -24.52
CA GLY A 33 -9.72 -4.32 -24.72
C GLY A 33 -9.62 -3.23 -23.65
N ARG A 34 -10.43 -3.27 -22.57
CA ARG A 34 -10.44 -2.29 -21.46
C ARG A 34 -10.09 -2.91 -20.11
N GLN A 35 -9.54 -4.11 -20.07
CA GLN A 35 -9.20 -4.84 -18.85
C GLN A 35 -8.16 -4.11 -17.99
N ALA A 36 -7.36 -3.22 -18.59
CA ALA A 36 -6.43 -2.35 -17.87
C ALA A 36 -7.09 -1.57 -16.73
N SER A 37 -8.38 -1.26 -16.83
CA SER A 37 -9.16 -0.57 -15.79
C SER A 37 -9.31 -1.39 -14.50
N ALA A 38 -9.04 -2.69 -14.52
CA ALA A 38 -9.03 -3.56 -13.34
C ALA A 38 -7.72 -3.48 -12.52
N ILE A 39 -6.76 -2.63 -12.91
CA ILE A 39 -5.43 -2.60 -12.28
C ILE A 39 -5.47 -2.31 -10.78
N ILE A 40 -6.25 -1.31 -10.34
CA ILE A 40 -6.34 -0.92 -8.93
C ILE A 40 -6.87 -2.06 -8.05
N PRO A 41 -8.04 -2.66 -8.30
CA PRO A 41 -8.53 -3.75 -7.47
C PRO A 41 -7.61 -5.00 -7.51
N ILE A 42 -6.94 -5.28 -8.63
CA ILE A 42 -6.05 -6.45 -8.72
C ILE A 42 -4.73 -6.20 -7.97
N LEU A 43 -4.14 -4.99 -8.05
CA LEU A 43 -2.99 -4.62 -7.22
C LEU A 43 -3.35 -4.65 -5.73
N TRP A 44 -4.55 -4.19 -5.38
CA TRP A 44 -5.02 -4.26 -3.99
C TRP A 44 -5.11 -5.71 -3.49
N ARG A 45 -5.66 -6.62 -4.30
CA ARG A 45 -5.72 -8.05 -3.97
C ARG A 45 -4.32 -8.69 -3.84
N ALA A 46 -3.35 -8.26 -4.66
CA ALA A 46 -1.97 -8.69 -4.51
C ALA A 46 -1.36 -8.20 -3.19
N GLN A 47 -1.63 -6.95 -2.80
CA GLN A 47 -1.20 -6.41 -1.52
C GLN A 47 -1.83 -7.12 -0.33
N GLU A 48 -3.13 -7.44 -0.39
CA GLU A 48 -3.80 -8.23 0.65
C GLU A 48 -3.18 -9.63 0.84
N GLN A 49 -2.70 -10.22 -0.25
CA GLN A 49 -2.05 -11.53 -0.18
C GLN A 49 -0.65 -11.48 0.44
N GLU A 50 0.16 -10.47 0.09
CA GLU A 50 1.57 -10.38 0.47
C GLU A 50 1.83 -9.41 1.64
N GLY A 51 0.83 -8.60 2.01
CA GLY A 51 0.95 -7.51 2.99
C GLY A 51 1.51 -6.20 2.39
N TRP A 52 2.21 -6.25 1.28
CA TRP A 52 2.75 -5.11 0.55
C TRP A 52 2.93 -5.45 -0.93
N LEU A 53 3.10 -4.43 -1.80
CA LEU A 53 3.28 -4.64 -3.23
C LEU A 53 4.76 -4.85 -3.56
N THR A 54 5.09 -6.09 -3.90
CA THR A 54 6.41 -6.47 -4.39
C THR A 54 6.55 -6.18 -5.89
N ARG A 55 7.79 -6.02 -6.36
CA ARG A 55 8.06 -5.87 -7.79
C ARG A 55 7.51 -7.04 -8.63
N PRO A 56 7.77 -8.31 -8.26
CA PRO A 56 7.18 -9.45 -8.99
C PRO A 56 5.66 -9.45 -9.01
N ALA A 57 5.00 -8.97 -7.94
CA ALA A 57 3.53 -8.84 -7.92
C ALA A 57 3.05 -7.80 -8.94
N ILE A 58 3.70 -6.63 -9.00
CA ILE A 58 3.37 -5.59 -9.98
C ILE A 58 3.62 -6.09 -11.41
N GLU A 59 4.71 -6.79 -11.66
CA GLU A 59 5.04 -7.40 -12.97
C GLU A 59 4.00 -8.46 -13.36
N HIS A 60 3.56 -9.29 -12.41
CA HIS A 60 2.52 -10.30 -12.62
C HIS A 60 1.18 -9.66 -13.01
N VAL A 61 0.76 -8.64 -12.27
CA VAL A 61 -0.48 -7.90 -12.57
C VAL A 61 -0.38 -7.18 -13.93
N ALA A 62 0.76 -6.58 -14.24
CA ALA A 62 0.99 -5.94 -15.54
C ALA A 62 0.82 -6.93 -16.70
N LYS A 63 1.45 -8.12 -16.59
CA LYS A 63 1.30 -9.20 -17.60
C LYS A 63 -0.15 -9.67 -17.72
N MET A 64 -0.85 -9.84 -16.61
CA MET A 64 -2.25 -10.26 -16.59
C MET A 64 -3.16 -9.28 -17.34
N LEU A 65 -2.86 -7.99 -17.28
CA LEU A 65 -3.65 -6.91 -17.87
C LEU A 65 -3.14 -6.44 -19.24
N ASP A 66 -2.12 -7.12 -19.79
CA ASP A 66 -1.44 -6.72 -21.03
C ASP A 66 -0.91 -5.28 -20.99
N LEU A 67 -0.30 -4.92 -19.85
CA LEU A 67 0.32 -3.62 -19.63
C LEU A 67 1.84 -3.74 -19.57
N ALA A 68 2.53 -2.69 -20.02
CA ALA A 68 3.95 -2.54 -19.71
C ALA A 68 4.13 -2.35 -18.20
N TYR A 69 5.18 -2.98 -17.63
CA TYR A 69 5.49 -2.88 -16.20
C TYR A 69 5.48 -1.45 -15.67
N ILE A 70 6.05 -0.51 -16.42
CA ILE A 70 6.12 0.90 -16.00
C ILE A 70 4.72 1.51 -15.78
N ARG A 71 3.71 1.09 -16.55
CA ARG A 71 2.34 1.58 -16.39
C ARG A 71 1.68 1.05 -15.11
N ALA A 72 1.95 -0.21 -14.76
CA ALA A 72 1.49 -0.75 -13.48
C ALA A 72 2.24 -0.12 -12.30
N LEU A 73 3.54 0.13 -12.45
CA LEU A 73 4.36 0.80 -11.43
C LEU A 73 3.92 2.26 -11.20
N GLU A 74 3.53 2.99 -12.25
CA GLU A 74 2.96 4.34 -12.12
C GLU A 74 1.74 4.33 -11.18
N VAL A 75 0.81 3.40 -11.38
CA VAL A 75 -0.38 3.28 -10.53
C VAL A 75 0.00 2.90 -9.10
N ALA A 76 0.85 1.89 -8.93
CA ALA A 76 1.29 1.43 -7.61
C ALA A 76 2.03 2.51 -6.82
N SER A 77 2.82 3.36 -7.48
CA SER A 77 3.57 4.43 -6.83
C SER A 77 2.76 5.71 -6.64
N PHE A 78 1.73 5.94 -7.45
CA PHE A 78 0.87 7.12 -7.37
C PHE A 78 -0.08 7.06 -6.16
N TYR A 79 -0.76 5.94 -5.97
CA TYR A 79 -1.74 5.81 -4.89
C TYR A 79 -1.08 5.42 -3.56
N PHE A 80 -1.25 6.26 -2.53
CA PHE A 80 -0.67 6.03 -1.19
C PHE A 80 -1.25 4.83 -0.44
N MET A 81 -2.41 4.33 -0.84
CA MET A 81 -2.96 3.09 -0.29
C MET A 81 -2.12 1.85 -0.61
N PHE A 82 -1.27 1.90 -1.64
CA PHE A 82 -0.36 0.82 -1.95
C PHE A 82 0.94 0.96 -1.16
N GLN A 83 1.31 -0.08 -0.45
CA GLN A 83 2.56 -0.14 0.31
C GLN A 83 3.65 -0.76 -0.55
N LEU A 84 4.72 -0.01 -0.83
CA LEU A 84 5.86 -0.45 -1.63
C LEU A 84 7.02 -0.98 -0.78
N GLN A 85 6.80 -1.09 0.52
CA GLN A 85 7.72 -1.60 1.52
C GLN A 85 6.98 -2.55 2.46
N PRO A 86 7.67 -3.50 3.11
CA PRO A 86 7.07 -4.33 4.13
C PRO A 86 6.40 -3.50 5.22
N VAL A 87 5.20 -3.89 5.62
CA VAL A 87 4.45 -3.29 6.72
C VAL A 87 4.32 -4.26 7.88
N GLY A 88 3.94 -3.76 9.05
CA GLY A 88 3.74 -4.59 10.23
C GLY A 88 2.71 -5.68 10.01
N SER A 89 3.03 -6.91 10.44
CA SER A 89 2.17 -8.09 10.22
C SER A 89 0.85 -8.04 10.98
N VAL A 90 0.72 -7.19 12.00
CA VAL A 90 -0.49 -6.98 12.79
C VAL A 90 -1.17 -5.68 12.41
N ALA A 91 -0.42 -4.58 12.35
CA ALA A 91 -0.97 -3.28 11.99
C ALA A 91 0.07 -2.35 11.35
N HIS A 92 -0.41 -1.54 10.40
CA HIS A 92 0.29 -0.40 9.84
C HIS A 92 -0.48 0.86 10.20
N ILE A 93 0.11 1.71 11.06
CA ILE A 93 -0.55 2.88 11.62
C ILE A 93 -0.24 4.09 10.74
N GLN A 94 -1.29 4.73 10.25
CA GLN A 94 -1.19 5.93 9.43
C GLN A 94 -1.65 7.14 10.25
N VAL A 95 -0.77 8.11 10.46
CA VAL A 95 -1.07 9.34 11.20
C VAL A 95 -1.22 10.50 10.22
N CYS A 96 -2.35 11.17 10.27
CA CYS A 96 -2.60 12.35 9.43
C CYS A 96 -1.69 13.52 9.83
N GLY A 97 -0.80 13.95 8.93
CA GLY A 97 0.15 15.05 9.12
C GLY A 97 -0.31 16.40 8.56
N THR A 98 -1.59 16.55 8.21
CA THR A 98 -2.09 17.82 7.65
C THR A 98 -2.49 18.83 8.72
N LEU A 99 -2.63 20.10 8.31
CA LEU A 99 -2.72 21.24 9.20
C LEU A 99 -3.72 21.07 10.36
N SER A 100 -4.95 20.62 10.09
CA SER A 100 -5.97 20.45 11.14
C SER A 100 -5.55 19.44 12.20
N CYS A 101 -5.00 18.31 11.77
CA CYS A 101 -4.52 17.27 12.68
C CYS A 101 -3.28 17.71 13.44
N MET A 102 -2.35 18.43 12.82
CA MET A 102 -1.16 18.98 13.48
C MET A 102 -1.53 19.98 14.57
N ILE A 103 -2.47 20.89 14.30
CA ILE A 103 -2.96 21.85 15.31
C ILE A 103 -3.65 21.11 16.48
N CYS A 104 -4.32 19.99 16.21
CA CYS A 104 -5.04 19.21 17.21
C CYS A 104 -4.18 18.13 17.90
N GLY A 105 -2.86 18.10 17.69
CA GLY A 105 -1.95 17.22 18.43
C GLY A 105 -1.49 15.96 17.66
N ALA A 106 -1.49 15.95 16.34
CA ALA A 106 -0.94 14.83 15.57
C ALA A 106 0.56 14.58 15.83
N GLU A 107 1.31 15.64 16.21
CA GLU A 107 2.72 15.48 16.61
C GLU A 107 2.89 14.59 17.85
N ASP A 108 1.95 14.65 18.81
CA ASP A 108 1.96 13.77 19.97
C ASP A 108 1.75 12.31 19.56
N LEU A 109 0.83 12.04 18.61
CA LEU A 109 0.63 10.69 18.06
C LEU A 109 1.86 10.19 17.33
N ILE A 110 2.50 11.04 16.53
CA ILE A 110 3.78 10.71 15.86
C ILE A 110 4.86 10.41 16.90
N GLY A 111 4.91 11.17 17.99
CA GLY A 111 5.81 10.93 19.11
C GLY A 111 5.61 9.55 19.74
N VAL A 112 4.36 9.15 19.97
CA VAL A 112 4.01 7.81 20.47
C VAL A 112 4.43 6.73 19.47
N CYS A 113 4.20 6.93 18.17
CA CYS A 113 4.64 5.97 17.15
C CYS A 113 6.15 5.79 17.14
N LYS A 114 6.91 6.89 17.27
CA LYS A 114 8.37 6.84 17.37
C LYS A 114 8.86 6.10 18.61
N ASP A 115 8.24 6.31 19.75
CA ASP A 115 8.61 5.67 21.01
C ASP A 115 8.23 4.19 21.07
N LYS A 116 7.04 3.82 20.58
CA LYS A 116 6.47 2.48 20.76
C LYS A 116 6.70 1.53 19.59
N ILE A 117 6.90 2.04 18.37
CA ILE A 117 6.99 1.23 17.17
C ILE A 117 8.40 1.28 16.60
N ALA A 118 8.79 2.40 16.05
CA ALA A 118 10.12 2.60 15.47
C ALA A 118 10.41 4.10 15.33
N ASP A 119 11.65 4.50 15.53
CA ASP A 119 12.11 5.90 15.45
C ASP A 119 11.84 6.55 14.08
N LYS A 120 11.86 5.74 13.02
CA LYS A 120 11.65 6.21 11.64
C LYS A 120 10.34 5.67 11.07
N ALA A 121 9.59 6.55 10.39
CA ALA A 121 8.46 6.15 9.56
C ALA A 121 8.87 5.07 8.55
N HIS A 122 7.96 4.15 8.27
CA HIS A 122 8.14 2.96 7.42
C HIS A 122 9.09 1.89 7.99
N ALA A 123 9.72 2.10 9.13
CA ALA A 123 10.47 1.04 9.79
C ALA A 123 9.53 0.10 10.55
N LEU A 124 9.91 -1.18 10.59
CA LEU A 124 9.19 -2.19 11.37
C LEU A 124 9.59 -2.09 12.85
N SER A 125 8.65 -2.41 13.74
CA SER A 125 8.94 -2.66 15.14
C SER A 125 9.93 -3.84 15.29
N ALA A 126 10.60 -3.92 16.43
CA ALA A 126 11.61 -4.96 16.68
C ALA A 126 11.06 -6.39 16.52
N ASP A 127 9.76 -6.60 16.78
CA ASP A 127 9.07 -7.88 16.61
C ASP A 127 8.40 -8.05 15.23
N GLY A 128 8.54 -7.06 14.33
CA GLY A 128 7.97 -7.07 12.98
C GLY A 128 6.44 -6.96 12.91
N LYS A 129 5.77 -6.68 14.03
CA LYS A 129 4.30 -6.67 14.09
C LYS A 129 3.68 -5.34 13.70
N PHE A 130 4.37 -4.25 13.94
CA PHE A 130 3.86 -2.91 13.74
C PHE A 130 4.77 -2.09 12.82
N SER A 131 4.17 -1.19 12.09
CA SER A 131 4.85 -0.12 11.36
C SER A 131 3.97 1.12 11.36
N TRP A 132 4.54 2.26 11.03
CA TRP A 132 3.78 3.52 10.98
C TRP A 132 4.30 4.42 9.86
N GLU A 133 3.43 5.31 9.38
CA GLU A 133 3.80 6.39 8.47
C GLU A 133 2.96 7.64 8.73
N GLU A 134 3.50 8.79 8.34
CA GLU A 134 2.74 10.03 8.23
C GLU A 134 2.10 10.11 6.84
N VAL A 135 0.79 10.37 6.80
CA VAL A 135 0.01 10.46 5.57
C VAL A 135 -0.67 11.80 5.42
N GLU A 136 -1.12 12.09 4.20
CA GLU A 136 -1.96 13.24 3.89
C GLU A 136 -3.36 13.11 4.50
N CYS A 137 -4.20 14.14 4.30
CA CYS A 137 -5.52 14.21 4.90
C CYS A 137 -6.39 12.97 4.62
N MET A 138 -6.86 12.33 5.70
CA MET A 138 -7.77 11.17 5.65
C MET A 138 -9.26 11.57 5.58
N GLY A 139 -9.56 12.86 5.42
CA GLY A 139 -10.94 13.35 5.24
C GLY A 139 -11.79 13.43 6.51
N ALA A 140 -11.20 13.22 7.69
CA ALA A 140 -11.92 13.21 8.98
C ALA A 140 -11.54 14.40 9.88
N CYS A 141 -11.31 15.57 9.32
CA CYS A 141 -10.81 16.76 10.01
C CYS A 141 -11.68 17.22 11.20
N ALA A 142 -12.98 16.89 11.19
CA ALA A 142 -13.88 17.17 12.31
C ALA A 142 -13.54 16.36 13.57
N ASN A 143 -12.81 15.26 13.44
CA ASN A 143 -12.40 14.36 14.51
C ASN A 143 -10.87 14.37 14.71
N ALA A 144 -10.19 15.45 14.29
CA ALA A 144 -8.75 15.59 14.46
C ALA A 144 -8.33 15.53 15.94
N PRO A 145 -7.14 14.94 16.26
CA PRO A 145 -6.20 14.31 15.34
C PRO A 145 -6.62 12.89 14.91
N MET A 146 -6.19 12.46 13.69
CA MET A 146 -6.56 11.16 13.13
C MET A 146 -5.34 10.24 12.96
N ALA A 147 -5.53 8.98 13.33
CA ALA A 147 -4.64 7.87 13.04
C ALA A 147 -5.44 6.62 12.69
#